data_3018836b21bb97e35a4642a7b55d9cef
#
_entry.id   3018836b21bb97e35a4642a7b55d9cef
#
_cell.length_a   1.000
_cell.length_b   1.000
_cell.length_c   1.000
_cell.angle_alpha   90.00
_cell.angle_beta   90.00
_cell.angle_gamma   90.00
#
_symmetry.space_group_name_H-M   'P 1'
#
loop_
_entity.id
_entity.type
_entity.pdbx_description
1 polymer ?
#
loop_
_entity_poly.entity_id
_entity_poly.type
_entity_poly.pdbx_seq_one_letter_code
_entity_poly.pdbx_strand_id
1 'polypeptide(L)'
;MKFPTIKSKKDSLYITLFFLFSIACIAGLRYEQRLEMQKGIAEKIIRFHVIANSDTKEDQDLKLAVRDAVGIKMSGLLKDAADRSRSEAVIRKNMEDMKQTAEKVISERGYDYDVDICLTDTDFPVKTYGAYTFPAGNYEALEIVIGAGRGHNWWCVMYPNMCFSNTMYEVIDEDARSSLKRVLSEDEYQQVLASGDYQVKFKSFEILKGLYDEK
;
A
#
# COMPACT_ATOMS: atom_id res chain seq x y z
N MET A 1 -27.94 4.87 44.14
CA MET A 1 -28.34 4.36 42.83
C MET A 1 -28.45 2.84 42.91
N LYS A 2 -29.68 2.26 42.80
CA LYS A 2 -29.85 0.80 42.83
C LYS A 2 -29.69 0.29 41.38
N PHE A 3 -28.67 -0.52 41.12
CA PHE A 3 -28.52 -1.20 39.83
C PHE A 3 -29.67 -2.20 39.64
N PRO A 4 -30.25 -2.33 38.44
CA PRO A 4 -31.30 -3.30 38.18
C PRO A 4 -30.74 -4.72 38.34
N THR A 5 -31.34 -5.49 39.25
CA THR A 5 -31.03 -6.88 39.47
C THR A 5 -31.55 -7.71 38.27
N ILE A 6 -30.66 -8.41 37.54
CA ILE A 6 -31.03 -9.35 36.49
C ILE A 6 -31.83 -10.49 37.10
N LYS A 7 -33.16 -10.51 36.89
CA LYS A 7 -34.10 -11.43 37.57
C LYS A 7 -34.44 -12.68 36.77
N SER A 8 -34.07 -12.78 35.47
CA SER A 8 -34.45 -13.91 34.60
C SER A 8 -33.33 -14.27 33.62
N LYS A 9 -33.23 -15.58 33.26
CA LYS A 9 -32.38 -16.05 32.17
C LYS A 9 -32.70 -15.36 30.85
N LYS A 10 -33.96 -14.95 30.62
CA LYS A 10 -34.39 -14.19 29.45
C LYS A 10 -33.80 -12.78 29.44
N ASP A 11 -33.77 -12.09 30.58
CA ASP A 11 -33.20 -10.75 30.68
C ASP A 11 -31.70 -10.76 30.38
N SER A 12 -30.99 -11.77 30.88
CA SER A 12 -29.55 -12.00 30.56
C SER A 12 -29.36 -12.22 29.06
N LEU A 13 -30.20 -13.03 28.41
CA LEU A 13 -30.13 -13.28 26.98
C LEU A 13 -30.34 -11.99 26.16
N TYR A 14 -31.35 -11.19 26.48
CA TYR A 14 -31.62 -9.93 25.78
C TYR A 14 -30.46 -8.93 25.94
N ILE A 15 -29.87 -8.84 27.11
CA ILE A 15 -28.71 -7.98 27.36
C ILE A 15 -27.52 -8.45 26.51
N THR A 16 -27.27 -9.74 26.50
CA THR A 16 -26.17 -10.30 25.66
C THR A 16 -26.39 -10.02 24.18
N LEU A 17 -27.59 -10.23 23.66
CA LEU A 17 -27.94 -9.95 22.27
C LEU A 17 -27.81 -8.45 21.94
N PHE A 18 -28.20 -7.58 22.84
CA PHE A 18 -28.03 -6.13 22.69
C PHE A 18 -26.55 -5.74 22.58
N PHE A 19 -25.68 -6.29 23.45
CA PHE A 19 -24.24 -6.03 23.37
C PHE A 19 -23.62 -6.57 22.09
N LEU A 20 -23.99 -7.77 21.67
CA LEU A 20 -23.50 -8.34 20.40
C LEU A 20 -23.94 -7.49 19.19
N PHE A 21 -25.20 -7.05 19.20
CA PHE A 21 -25.70 -6.16 18.15
C PHE A 21 -24.96 -4.82 18.15
N SER A 22 -24.74 -4.22 19.31
CA SER A 22 -24.01 -2.96 19.43
C SER A 22 -22.56 -3.09 18.94
N ILE A 23 -21.89 -4.20 19.27
CA ILE A 23 -20.53 -4.49 18.76
C ILE A 23 -20.55 -4.64 17.25
N ALA A 24 -21.53 -5.35 16.69
CA ALA A 24 -21.66 -5.51 15.25
C ALA A 24 -21.90 -4.17 14.53
N CYS A 25 -22.76 -3.30 15.08
CA CYS A 25 -22.99 -1.96 14.55
C CYS A 25 -21.72 -1.10 14.59
N ILE A 26 -20.99 -1.09 15.70
CA ILE A 26 -19.74 -0.35 15.81
C ILE A 26 -18.70 -0.88 14.83
N ALA A 27 -18.60 -2.20 14.68
CA ALA A 27 -17.69 -2.82 13.72
C ALA A 27 -18.03 -2.45 12.27
N GLY A 28 -19.32 -2.43 11.93
CA GLY A 28 -19.84 -2.00 10.63
C GLY A 28 -19.47 -0.55 10.32
N LEU A 29 -19.76 0.38 11.24
CA LEU A 29 -19.41 1.79 11.08
C LEU A 29 -17.91 2.02 10.89
N ARG A 30 -17.08 1.31 11.67
CA ARG A 30 -15.63 1.40 11.53
C ARG A 30 -15.12 0.81 10.21
N TYR A 31 -15.77 -0.22 9.71
CA TYR A 31 -15.44 -0.80 8.41
C TYR A 31 -15.72 0.18 7.27
N GLU A 32 -16.89 0.80 7.26
CA GLU A 32 -17.25 1.84 6.28
C GLU A 32 -16.28 3.02 6.31
N GLN A 33 -15.97 3.55 7.49
CA GLN A 33 -15.01 4.63 7.65
C GLN A 33 -13.62 4.28 7.07
N ARG A 34 -13.16 3.03 7.25
CA ARG A 34 -11.90 2.57 6.67
C ARG A 34 -11.95 2.49 5.15
N LEU A 35 -13.06 2.05 4.59
CA LEU A 35 -13.24 2.00 3.14
C LEU A 35 -13.26 3.39 2.53
N GLU A 36 -13.97 4.33 3.14
CA GLU A 36 -14.01 5.72 2.69
C GLU A 36 -12.62 6.37 2.78
N MET A 37 -11.91 6.15 3.87
CA MET A 37 -10.54 6.62 4.06
C MET A 37 -9.60 6.06 3.00
N GLN A 38 -9.65 4.75 2.74
CA GLN A 38 -8.82 4.10 1.70
C GLN A 38 -9.13 4.67 0.31
N LYS A 39 -10.41 4.86 -0.02
CA LYS A 39 -10.82 5.47 -1.29
C LYS A 39 -10.32 6.91 -1.42
N GLY A 40 -10.47 7.71 -0.37
CA GLY A 40 -9.97 9.08 -0.34
C GLY A 40 -8.47 9.17 -0.58
N ILE A 41 -7.69 8.25 0.01
CA ILE A 41 -6.25 8.14 -0.26
C ILE A 41 -5.99 7.71 -1.71
N ALA A 42 -6.72 6.68 -2.20
CA ALA A 42 -6.53 6.13 -3.54
C ALA A 42 -6.81 7.17 -4.65
N GLU A 43 -7.79 8.04 -4.46
CA GLU A 43 -8.11 9.13 -5.39
C GLU A 43 -7.02 10.21 -5.48
N LYS A 44 -6.09 10.25 -4.55
CA LYS A 44 -5.07 11.30 -4.44
C LYS A 44 -3.67 10.86 -4.80
N ILE A 45 -3.41 9.56 -4.83
CA ILE A 45 -2.09 8.99 -5.10
C ILE A 45 -2.09 8.14 -6.38
N ILE A 46 -0.90 7.94 -6.94
CA ILE A 46 -0.66 6.93 -7.98
C ILE A 46 0.36 5.96 -7.42
N ARG A 47 0.04 4.68 -7.48
CA ARG A 47 0.95 3.62 -7.02
C ARG A 47 1.89 3.18 -8.15
N PHE A 48 2.89 2.39 -7.77
CA PHE A 48 3.85 1.80 -8.70
C PHE A 48 4.20 0.40 -8.25
N HIS A 49 4.18 -0.56 -9.16
CA HIS A 49 4.70 -1.88 -8.89
C HIS A 49 5.37 -2.53 -10.09
N VAL A 50 6.32 -3.41 -9.81
CA VAL A 50 7.06 -4.18 -10.81
C VAL A 50 6.99 -5.64 -10.43
N ILE A 51 6.58 -6.48 -11.38
CA ILE A 51 6.43 -7.92 -11.21
C ILE A 51 7.59 -8.62 -11.93
N ALA A 52 8.32 -9.46 -11.21
CA ALA A 52 9.41 -10.24 -11.79
C ALA A 52 8.88 -11.40 -12.66
N ASN A 53 9.69 -11.86 -13.60
CA ASN A 53 9.40 -13.05 -14.39
C ASN A 53 9.19 -14.30 -13.49
N SER A 54 10.07 -14.49 -12.48
CA SER A 54 9.97 -15.57 -11.50
C SER A 54 10.57 -15.16 -10.14
N ASP A 55 10.60 -16.10 -9.18
CA ASP A 55 11.18 -15.88 -7.85
C ASP A 55 12.66 -16.28 -7.75
N THR A 56 13.32 -16.58 -8.86
CA THR A 56 14.78 -16.79 -8.86
C THR A 56 15.48 -15.50 -8.45
N LYS A 57 16.66 -15.64 -7.87
CA LYS A 57 17.44 -14.48 -7.44
C LYS A 57 17.76 -13.55 -8.61
N GLU A 58 18.09 -14.12 -9.76
CA GLU A 58 18.43 -13.41 -10.99
C GLU A 58 17.27 -12.57 -11.49
N ASP A 59 16.04 -13.13 -11.52
CA ASP A 59 14.84 -12.40 -11.94
C ASP A 59 14.43 -11.31 -10.93
N GLN A 60 14.64 -11.57 -9.64
CA GLN A 60 14.40 -10.56 -8.61
C GLN A 60 15.42 -9.41 -8.70
N ASP A 61 16.69 -9.69 -8.95
CA ASP A 61 17.74 -8.68 -9.17
C ASP A 61 17.48 -7.88 -10.47
N LEU A 62 17.01 -8.54 -11.53
CA LEU A 62 16.59 -7.89 -12.78
C LEU A 62 15.42 -6.94 -12.57
N LYS A 63 14.38 -7.38 -11.84
CA LYS A 63 13.22 -6.55 -11.46
C LYS A 63 13.66 -5.27 -10.75
N LEU A 64 14.59 -5.38 -9.80
CA LEU A 64 15.09 -4.20 -9.07
C LEU A 64 15.84 -3.24 -10.00
N ALA A 65 16.59 -3.74 -10.98
CA ALA A 65 17.25 -2.89 -11.95
C ALA A 65 16.29 -2.16 -12.90
N VAL A 66 15.25 -2.85 -13.37
CA VAL A 66 14.17 -2.24 -14.18
C VAL A 66 13.44 -1.17 -13.37
N ARG A 67 13.07 -1.49 -12.13
CA ARG A 67 12.47 -0.52 -11.19
C ARG A 67 13.30 0.75 -11.07
N ASP A 68 14.62 0.59 -10.85
CA ASP A 68 15.51 1.74 -10.61
C ASP A 68 15.63 2.61 -11.86
N ALA A 69 15.81 2.00 -13.03
CA ALA A 69 15.95 2.73 -14.28
C ALA A 69 14.67 3.52 -14.64
N VAL A 70 13.51 2.85 -14.58
CA VAL A 70 12.22 3.51 -14.84
C VAL A 70 11.92 4.56 -13.77
N GLY A 71 12.24 4.25 -12.53
CA GLY A 71 11.99 5.14 -11.41
C GLY A 71 12.79 6.44 -11.47
N ILE A 72 14.09 6.36 -11.76
CA ILE A 72 14.94 7.55 -11.93
C ILE A 72 14.38 8.44 -13.03
N LYS A 73 13.98 7.84 -14.16
CA LYS A 73 13.39 8.57 -15.28
C LYS A 73 12.10 9.27 -14.87
N MET A 74 11.19 8.54 -14.21
CA MET A 74 9.90 9.09 -13.78
C MET A 74 10.04 10.15 -12.69
N SER A 75 10.97 9.99 -11.77
CA SER A 75 11.25 11.01 -10.74
C SER A 75 11.59 12.36 -11.37
N GLY A 76 12.41 12.37 -12.42
CA GLY A 76 12.74 13.59 -13.16
C GLY A 76 11.52 14.22 -13.85
N LEU A 77 10.69 13.39 -14.49
CA LEU A 77 9.51 13.85 -15.25
C LEU A 77 8.37 14.33 -14.32
N LEU A 78 8.23 13.75 -13.15
CA LEU A 78 7.17 14.08 -12.19
C LEU A 78 7.53 15.20 -11.22
N LYS A 79 8.80 15.65 -11.23
CA LYS A 79 9.28 16.68 -10.29
C LYS A 79 8.43 17.94 -10.30
N ASP A 80 7.98 18.35 -11.49
CA ASP A 80 7.21 19.59 -11.70
C ASP A 80 5.69 19.32 -11.86
N ALA A 81 5.24 18.10 -11.58
CA ALA A 81 3.82 17.77 -11.64
C ALA A 81 3.10 18.34 -10.41
N ALA A 82 2.19 19.30 -10.66
CA ALA A 82 1.52 20.05 -9.59
C ALA A 82 0.53 19.20 -8.79
N ASP A 83 -0.11 18.22 -9.46
CA ASP A 83 -1.18 17.38 -8.89
C ASP A 83 -1.21 15.99 -9.51
N ARG A 84 -2.14 15.15 -9.01
CA ARG A 84 -2.32 13.79 -9.48
C ARG A 84 -2.66 13.70 -10.97
N SER A 85 -3.60 14.54 -11.44
CA SER A 85 -4.03 14.53 -12.84
C SER A 85 -2.88 14.87 -13.78
N ARG A 86 -2.06 15.84 -13.41
CA ARG A 86 -0.85 16.20 -14.17
C ARG A 86 0.16 15.06 -14.17
N SER A 87 0.34 14.41 -13.02
CA SER A 87 1.22 13.24 -12.89
C SER A 87 0.74 12.08 -13.77
N GLU A 88 -0.55 11.77 -13.74
CA GLU A 88 -1.17 10.77 -14.62
C GLU A 88 -0.93 11.08 -16.11
N ALA A 89 -1.16 12.32 -16.53
CA ALA A 89 -0.93 12.73 -17.91
C ALA A 89 0.54 12.59 -18.32
N VAL A 90 1.49 12.90 -17.42
CA VAL A 90 2.93 12.71 -17.65
C VAL A 90 3.27 11.23 -17.78
N ILE A 91 2.75 10.38 -16.89
CA ILE A 91 2.94 8.93 -16.93
C ILE A 91 2.43 8.38 -18.26
N ARG A 92 1.16 8.64 -18.62
CA ARG A 92 0.55 8.15 -19.87
C ARG A 92 1.33 8.59 -21.11
N LYS A 93 1.80 9.83 -21.14
CA LYS A 93 2.58 10.37 -22.26
C LYS A 93 3.93 9.66 -22.45
N ASN A 94 4.52 9.17 -21.36
CA ASN A 94 5.87 8.59 -21.38
C ASN A 94 5.89 7.05 -21.24
N MET A 95 4.74 6.37 -21.38
CA MET A 95 4.66 4.91 -21.20
C MET A 95 5.57 4.16 -22.15
N GLU A 96 5.57 4.55 -23.44
CA GLU A 96 6.43 3.91 -24.44
C GLU A 96 7.93 4.10 -24.12
N ASP A 97 8.31 5.28 -23.69
CA ASP A 97 9.69 5.60 -23.33
C ASP A 97 10.13 4.85 -22.03
N MET A 98 9.20 4.61 -21.10
CA MET A 98 9.44 3.73 -19.94
C MET A 98 9.61 2.27 -20.35
N LYS A 99 8.78 1.79 -21.29
CA LYS A 99 8.90 0.44 -21.84
C LYS A 99 10.27 0.21 -22.47
N GLN A 100 10.69 1.11 -23.35
CA GLN A 100 12.02 1.05 -23.99
C GLN A 100 13.15 1.10 -22.96
N THR A 101 12.97 1.88 -21.86
CA THR A 101 13.95 1.92 -20.77
C THR A 101 14.03 0.56 -20.04
N ALA A 102 12.91 -0.08 -19.78
CA ALA A 102 12.86 -1.40 -19.16
C ALA A 102 13.47 -2.48 -20.07
N GLU A 103 13.08 -2.52 -21.33
CA GLU A 103 13.59 -3.45 -22.35
C GLU A 103 15.11 -3.32 -22.52
N LYS A 104 15.62 -2.09 -22.53
CA LYS A 104 17.05 -1.83 -22.59
C LYS A 104 17.79 -2.44 -21.41
N VAL A 105 17.30 -2.24 -20.18
CA VAL A 105 17.91 -2.82 -18.98
C VAL A 105 17.90 -4.35 -19.02
N ILE A 106 16.82 -4.95 -19.49
CA ILE A 106 16.67 -6.40 -19.63
C ILE A 106 17.70 -6.95 -20.63
N SER A 107 17.79 -6.33 -21.81
CA SER A 107 18.73 -6.72 -22.86
C SER A 107 20.20 -6.53 -22.43
N GLU A 108 20.55 -5.41 -21.79
CA GLU A 108 21.90 -5.13 -21.28
C GLU A 108 22.35 -6.15 -20.21
N ARG A 109 21.39 -6.78 -19.53
CA ARG A 109 21.64 -7.85 -18.54
C ARG A 109 21.63 -9.26 -19.16
N GLY A 110 21.44 -9.37 -20.48
CA GLY A 110 21.50 -10.63 -21.22
C GLY A 110 20.23 -11.45 -21.19
N TYR A 111 19.08 -10.83 -20.89
CA TYR A 111 17.76 -11.47 -20.91
C TYR A 111 16.98 -11.08 -22.16
N ASP A 112 16.02 -11.94 -22.54
CA ASP A 112 15.12 -11.75 -23.69
C ASP A 112 13.66 -11.88 -23.19
N TYR A 113 13.32 -11.08 -22.16
CA TYR A 113 11.97 -11.03 -21.61
C TYR A 113 11.19 -9.88 -22.20
N ASP A 114 9.95 -10.14 -22.60
CA ASP A 114 8.98 -9.11 -22.93
C ASP A 114 8.66 -8.27 -21.70
N VAL A 115 8.25 -7.02 -21.93
CA VAL A 115 7.80 -6.09 -20.89
C VAL A 115 6.44 -5.55 -21.26
N ASP A 116 5.48 -5.71 -20.35
CA ASP A 116 4.21 -5.01 -20.42
C ASP A 116 4.19 -3.85 -19.40
N ILE A 117 3.76 -2.69 -19.86
CA ILE A 117 3.59 -1.50 -19.02
C ILE A 117 2.20 -0.95 -19.22
N CYS A 118 1.47 -0.78 -18.13
CA CYS A 118 0.15 -0.14 -18.16
C CYS A 118 -0.09 0.73 -16.92
N LEU A 119 -1.01 1.67 -17.06
CA LEU A 119 -1.58 2.42 -15.94
C LEU A 119 -3.00 1.88 -15.74
N THR A 120 -3.22 1.17 -14.66
CA THR A 120 -4.44 0.39 -14.38
C THR A 120 -4.78 0.38 -12.91
N ASP A 121 -6.03 0.04 -12.61
CA ASP A 121 -6.49 -0.19 -11.25
C ASP A 121 -6.04 -1.58 -10.78
N THR A 122 -5.30 -1.61 -9.67
CA THR A 122 -4.69 -2.83 -9.13
C THR A 122 -4.86 -2.90 -7.61
N ASP A 123 -5.08 -4.11 -7.10
CA ASP A 123 -5.17 -4.35 -5.66
C ASP A 123 -3.80 -4.38 -5.01
N PHE A 124 -3.60 -3.51 -4.05
CA PHE A 124 -2.38 -3.41 -3.26
C PHE A 124 -2.58 -4.01 -1.87
N PRO A 125 -1.62 -4.77 -1.35
CA PRO A 125 -1.60 -5.14 0.06
C PRO A 125 -1.24 -3.93 0.93
N VAL A 126 -1.39 -4.06 2.25
CA VAL A 126 -0.85 -3.08 3.20
C VAL A 126 0.65 -2.95 2.98
N LYS A 127 1.14 -1.72 2.84
CA LYS A 127 2.57 -1.44 2.65
C LYS A 127 3.05 -0.30 3.54
N THR A 128 4.17 -0.55 4.22
CA THR A 128 4.82 0.42 5.09
C THR A 128 6.11 0.92 4.46
N TYR A 129 6.30 2.24 4.48
CA TYR A 129 7.48 2.95 3.99
C TYR A 129 7.93 3.92 5.09
N GLY A 130 8.97 3.56 5.84
CA GLY A 130 9.37 4.30 7.03
C GLY A 130 8.22 4.42 8.04
N ALA A 131 7.83 5.64 8.37
CA ALA A 131 6.73 5.93 9.31
C ALA A 131 5.32 5.85 8.68
N TYR A 132 5.20 5.63 7.37
CA TYR A 132 3.92 5.70 6.65
C TYR A 132 3.44 4.32 6.21
N THR A 133 2.20 3.99 6.57
CA THR A 133 1.56 2.73 6.19
C THR A 133 0.31 3.00 5.37
N PHE A 134 0.33 2.58 4.12
CA PHE A 134 -0.81 2.68 3.22
C PHE A 134 -1.70 1.45 3.36
N PRO A 135 -3.02 1.62 3.48
CA PRO A 135 -3.95 0.51 3.62
C PRO A 135 -4.00 -0.35 2.36
N ALA A 136 -4.39 -1.61 2.53
CA ALA A 136 -4.74 -2.47 1.40
C ALA A 136 -5.98 -1.90 0.69
N GLY A 137 -6.03 -2.08 -0.63
CA GLY A 137 -7.16 -1.66 -1.44
C GLY A 137 -6.81 -1.48 -2.90
N ASN A 138 -7.79 -1.07 -3.68
CA ASN A 138 -7.64 -0.80 -5.10
C ASN A 138 -7.10 0.61 -5.31
N TYR A 139 -6.09 0.74 -6.18
CA TYR A 139 -5.40 1.98 -6.50
C TYR A 139 -5.05 2.02 -7.99
N GLU A 140 -5.14 3.19 -8.61
CA GLU A 140 -4.49 3.39 -9.91
C GLU A 140 -2.98 3.27 -9.75
N ALA A 141 -2.35 2.45 -10.59
CA ALA A 141 -0.94 2.14 -10.52
C ALA A 141 -0.28 2.06 -11.89
N LEU A 142 0.95 2.54 -11.98
CA LEU A 142 1.85 2.13 -13.05
C LEU A 142 2.33 0.70 -12.73
N GLU A 143 1.95 -0.23 -13.59
CA GLU A 143 2.35 -1.64 -13.51
C GLU A 143 3.39 -1.95 -14.57
N ILE A 144 4.44 -2.63 -14.18
CA ILE A 144 5.45 -3.20 -15.07
C ILE A 144 5.51 -4.70 -14.83
N VAL A 145 5.24 -5.48 -15.87
CA VAL A 145 5.32 -6.94 -15.84
C VAL A 145 6.49 -7.39 -16.69
N ILE A 146 7.43 -8.14 -16.11
CA ILE A 146 8.60 -8.67 -16.78
C ILE A 146 8.36 -10.15 -17.09
N GLY A 147 8.46 -10.53 -18.37
CA GLY A 147 8.29 -11.90 -18.84
C GLY A 147 6.95 -12.50 -18.41
N ALA A 148 6.98 -13.66 -17.74
CA ALA A 148 5.77 -14.37 -17.32
C ALA A 148 5.02 -13.72 -16.13
N GLY A 149 5.61 -12.74 -15.43
CA GLY A 149 4.98 -12.06 -14.31
C GLY A 149 4.61 -12.97 -13.14
N ARG A 150 5.39 -14.02 -12.87
CA ARG A 150 5.07 -15.04 -11.85
C ARG A 150 5.87 -14.87 -10.54
N GLY A 151 6.78 -13.90 -10.53
CA GLY A 151 7.63 -13.63 -9.37
C GLY A 151 7.00 -12.63 -8.40
N HIS A 152 7.68 -12.42 -7.28
CA HIS A 152 7.25 -11.46 -6.26
C HIS A 152 7.27 -10.03 -6.80
N ASN A 153 6.23 -9.29 -6.42
CA ASN A 153 6.05 -7.88 -6.74
C ASN A 153 6.91 -6.99 -5.85
N TRP A 154 7.39 -5.90 -6.43
CA TRP A 154 7.87 -4.75 -5.69
C TRP A 154 6.81 -3.64 -5.75
N TRP A 155 6.56 -2.95 -4.62
CA TRP A 155 5.43 -2.04 -4.42
C TRP A 155 5.89 -0.67 -3.95
N CYS A 156 5.31 0.43 -4.50
CA CYS A 156 5.60 1.77 -4.05
C CYS A 156 4.47 2.79 -4.32
N VAL A 157 4.74 4.08 -3.99
CA VAL A 157 3.91 5.25 -4.34
C VAL A 157 4.71 6.10 -5.31
N MET A 158 4.19 6.28 -6.54
CA MET A 158 4.82 7.08 -7.58
C MET A 158 4.47 8.56 -7.46
N TYR A 159 3.22 8.84 -7.15
CA TYR A 159 2.77 10.20 -6.85
C TYR A 159 1.97 10.22 -5.54
N PRO A 160 2.31 11.11 -4.59
CA PRO A 160 3.54 11.91 -4.53
C PRO A 160 4.78 11.01 -4.48
N ASN A 161 5.90 11.51 -4.99
CA ASN A 161 7.11 10.70 -5.13
C ASN A 161 7.68 10.26 -3.77
N MET A 162 7.56 8.96 -3.50
CA MET A 162 8.12 8.30 -2.32
C MET A 162 9.16 7.23 -2.66
N CYS A 163 9.25 6.86 -3.96
CA CYS A 163 10.02 5.70 -4.40
C CYS A 163 11.49 6.01 -4.68
N PHE A 164 11.80 7.27 -4.95
CA PHE A 164 13.06 7.67 -5.58
C PHE A 164 13.75 8.81 -4.85
N SER A 165 13.43 9.03 -3.58
CA SER A 165 14.25 9.83 -2.69
C SER A 165 15.59 9.12 -2.45
N ASN A 166 16.67 9.89 -2.35
CA ASN A 166 18.07 9.40 -2.31
C ASN A 166 18.45 8.46 -1.16
N THR A 167 17.50 8.06 -0.33
CA THR A 167 17.68 7.14 0.79
C THR A 167 16.77 5.93 0.61
N MET A 168 17.30 4.88 0.01
CA MET A 168 16.60 3.61 -0.10
C MET A 168 16.19 3.09 1.29
N TYR A 169 14.87 3.05 1.56
CA TYR A 169 14.18 2.23 2.57
C TYR A 169 14.10 2.68 4.04
N GLU A 170 14.88 3.61 4.58
CA GLU A 170 14.82 3.88 6.03
C GLU A 170 14.43 5.31 6.44
N VAL A 171 14.59 6.29 5.58
CA VAL A 171 14.22 7.68 5.90
C VAL A 171 13.43 8.27 4.74
N ILE A 172 12.14 8.52 4.97
CA ILE A 172 11.36 9.34 4.03
C ILE A 172 11.94 10.75 4.08
N ASP A 173 12.41 11.21 2.92
CA ASP A 173 12.92 12.56 2.72
C ASP A 173 11.86 13.60 3.15
N GLU A 174 12.30 14.74 3.67
CA GLU A 174 11.41 15.88 4.03
C GLU A 174 10.57 16.33 2.82
N ASP A 175 11.08 16.19 1.61
CA ASP A 175 10.34 16.49 0.37
C ASP A 175 9.16 15.52 0.15
N ALA A 176 9.32 14.24 0.39
CA ALA A 176 8.24 13.24 0.32
C ALA A 176 7.20 13.48 1.42
N ARG A 177 7.64 13.82 2.64
CA ARG A 177 6.77 14.17 3.76
C ARG A 177 5.94 15.42 3.47
N SER A 178 6.57 16.47 2.97
CA SER A 178 5.90 17.73 2.61
C SER A 178 4.90 17.52 1.47
N SER A 179 5.24 16.66 0.51
CA SER A 179 4.38 16.30 -0.61
C SER A 179 3.17 15.48 -0.18
N LEU A 180 3.31 14.51 0.74
CA LEU A 180 2.19 13.78 1.32
C LEU A 180 1.23 14.71 2.07
N LYS A 181 1.75 15.61 2.90
CA LYS A 181 0.94 16.59 3.63
C LYS A 181 0.16 17.55 2.72
N ARG A 182 0.69 17.84 1.54
CA ARG A 182 0.03 18.71 0.56
C ARG A 182 -1.09 17.98 -0.18
N VAL A 183 -0.94 16.68 -0.42
CA VAL A 183 -1.85 15.86 -1.24
C VAL A 183 -2.97 15.25 -0.41
N LEU A 184 -2.66 14.73 0.77
CA LEU A 184 -3.62 14.09 1.66
C LEU A 184 -4.32 15.14 2.55
N SER A 185 -5.58 14.89 2.93
CA SER A 185 -6.20 15.64 4.03
C SER A 185 -5.47 15.34 5.35
N GLU A 186 -5.72 16.17 6.38
CA GLU A 186 -5.08 15.94 7.68
C GLU A 186 -5.44 14.57 8.26
N ASP A 187 -6.71 14.17 8.16
CA ASP A 187 -7.18 12.86 8.66
C ASP A 187 -6.52 11.69 7.90
N GLU A 188 -6.43 11.77 6.57
CA GLU A 188 -5.75 10.77 5.74
C GLU A 188 -4.26 10.70 6.05
N TYR A 189 -3.62 11.86 6.21
CA TYR A 189 -2.20 11.93 6.56
C TYR A 189 -1.94 11.29 7.92
N GLN A 190 -2.74 11.62 8.93
CA GLN A 190 -2.62 11.01 10.26
C GLN A 190 -2.91 9.52 10.24
N GLN A 191 -3.87 9.08 9.44
CA GLN A 191 -4.16 7.65 9.27
C GLN A 191 -2.99 6.89 8.68
N VAL A 192 -2.36 7.41 7.63
CA VAL A 192 -1.19 6.80 7.00
C VAL A 192 0.00 6.79 7.96
N LEU A 193 0.19 7.87 8.73
CA LEU A 193 1.26 7.98 9.73
C LEU A 193 1.01 7.06 10.95
N ALA A 194 -0.22 7.00 11.47
CA ALA A 194 -0.58 6.20 12.65
C ALA A 194 -0.60 4.69 12.39
N SER A 195 -0.91 4.27 11.14
CA SER A 195 -0.98 2.85 10.78
C SER A 195 0.38 2.14 10.87
N GLY A 196 1.50 2.87 10.87
CA GLY A 196 2.84 2.32 11.08
C GLY A 196 3.06 1.73 12.48
N ASP A 197 2.29 2.17 13.47
CA ASP A 197 2.44 1.74 14.87
C ASP A 197 1.54 0.54 15.26
N TYR A 198 0.63 0.13 14.37
CA TYR A 198 -0.23 -1.03 14.59
C TYR A 198 0.38 -2.33 14.07
N GLN A 199 1.40 -2.82 14.76
CA GLN A 199 1.56 -4.27 14.88
C GLN A 199 0.41 -4.76 15.78
N VAL A 200 -0.67 -5.27 15.19
CA VAL A 200 -1.67 -6.04 15.92
C VAL A 200 -1.00 -7.34 16.37
N LYS A 201 -0.20 -7.27 17.42
CA LYS A 201 0.18 -8.43 18.20
C LYS A 201 -1.08 -8.80 18.97
N PHE A 202 -1.77 -9.85 18.54
CA PHE A 202 -2.81 -10.49 19.33
C PHE A 202 -2.14 -11.09 20.58
N LYS A 203 -1.98 -10.28 21.61
CA LYS A 203 -1.44 -10.70 22.92
C LYS A 203 -2.27 -11.86 23.52
N SER A 204 -3.54 -11.97 23.12
CA SER A 204 -4.43 -13.07 23.46
C SER A 204 -3.98 -14.42 22.86
N PHE A 205 -3.27 -14.44 21.74
CA PHE A 205 -2.77 -15.69 21.15
C PHE A 205 -1.50 -16.19 21.87
N GLU A 206 -0.67 -15.29 22.36
CA GLU A 206 0.51 -15.66 23.18
C GLU A 206 0.09 -16.18 24.56
N ILE A 207 -0.97 -15.62 25.17
CA ILE A 207 -1.53 -16.09 26.44
C ILE A 207 -2.14 -17.50 26.29
N LEU A 208 -2.85 -17.75 25.18
CA LEU A 208 -3.40 -19.08 24.88
C LEU A 208 -2.31 -20.12 24.57
N LYS A 209 -1.22 -19.71 23.93
CA LYS A 209 -0.08 -20.59 23.66
C LYS A 209 0.67 -20.95 24.93
N GLY A 210 0.87 -19.99 25.85
CA GLY A 210 1.48 -20.24 27.15
C GLY A 210 0.68 -21.18 28.07
N LEU A 211 -0.64 -21.22 27.92
CA LEU A 211 -1.51 -22.15 28.67
C LEU A 211 -1.55 -23.56 28.06
N TYR A 212 -1.08 -23.75 26.82
CA TYR A 212 -1.06 -25.05 26.13
C TYR A 212 0.30 -25.76 26.25
N ASP A 213 1.38 -25.00 26.44
CA ASP A 213 2.76 -25.53 26.55
C ASP A 213 3.15 -25.93 27.99
N GLU A 214 2.26 -25.77 28.97
CA GLU A 214 2.45 -26.23 30.40
C GLU A 214 1.70 -27.53 30.72
N LYS A 215 1.52 -28.45 29.77
CA LYS A 215 1.03 -29.81 30.06
C LYS A 215 1.92 -30.88 29.50
#